data_a5aa9c504293835799e7ce6b41d364a7
#
_entry.id   a5aa9c504293835799e7ce6b41d364a7
#
_cell.length_a   1.000
_cell.length_b   1.000
_cell.length_c   1.000
_cell.angle_alpha   90.00
_cell.angle_beta   90.00
_cell.angle_gamma   90.00
#
_symmetry.space_group_name_H-M   'P 1'
#
loop_
_entity.id
_entity.type
_entity.pdbx_description
1 polymer ?
#
loop_
_entity_poly.entity_id
_entity_poly.type
_entity_poly.pdbx_seq_one_letter_code
_entity_poly.pdbx_strand_id
1 'polypeptide(L)'
;MIKYLNKHLLFCVNTNFFVALAVLCLHLSSEILINNNNIRISIFIFFATILTYNFQRIIIIQNGIDNKKRSWINKNKKTIYFTAISSLAISFILFLNFKPPTQIAIIVCSIISFLYPLYLRSIPYLKIFIISIVWTFVSTTLLVLENDVYIDQNIYYLHISRFCFVFAITIPFDIRDIAIDFKNIKTIPIRFGEKISRYIGVIFIFINQFIMLKLYLLDFISYQIFYATIFLSFITTILIMQSSSKRKDIYFSFGVESASILMYIILFFSFCIV
;
A
#
# COMPACT_ATOMS: atom_id res chain seq x y z
N MET A 1 -20.48 -16.68 -16.02
CA MET A 1 -20.33 -15.43 -15.28
C MET A 1 -19.07 -15.46 -14.38
N ILE A 2 -18.89 -16.36 -13.44
CA ILE A 2 -17.74 -16.47 -12.52
C ILE A 2 -16.38 -16.57 -13.25
N LYS A 3 -16.28 -17.30 -14.35
CA LYS A 3 -15.05 -17.47 -15.14
C LYS A 3 -14.60 -16.17 -15.85
N TYR A 4 -15.54 -15.34 -16.27
CA TYR A 4 -15.26 -14.03 -16.87
C TYR A 4 -14.86 -13.00 -15.81
N LEU A 5 -15.54 -12.98 -14.66
CA LEU A 5 -15.21 -12.13 -13.52
C LEU A 5 -13.76 -12.37 -13.05
N ASN A 6 -13.37 -13.66 -12.93
CA ASN A 6 -12.00 -14.05 -12.59
C ASN A 6 -10.95 -13.57 -13.63
N LYS A 7 -11.30 -13.52 -14.93
CA LYS A 7 -10.36 -13.06 -15.96
C LYS A 7 -10.11 -11.56 -15.89
N HIS A 8 -11.14 -10.75 -15.69
CA HIS A 8 -11.00 -9.29 -15.54
C HIS A 8 -10.29 -8.92 -14.24
N LEU A 9 -10.62 -9.59 -13.15
CA LEU A 9 -9.97 -9.38 -11.86
C LEU A 9 -8.48 -9.74 -11.90
N LEU A 10 -8.13 -10.87 -12.51
CA LEU A 10 -6.74 -11.27 -12.74
C LEU A 10 -6.01 -10.27 -13.67
N PHE A 11 -6.69 -9.68 -14.63
CA PHE A 11 -6.11 -8.65 -15.48
C PHE A 11 -5.78 -7.40 -14.65
N CYS A 12 -6.70 -6.88 -13.84
CA CYS A 12 -6.47 -5.73 -12.96
C CYS A 12 -5.32 -5.97 -11.96
N VAL A 13 -5.27 -7.16 -11.36
CA VAL A 13 -4.16 -7.55 -10.47
C VAL A 13 -2.83 -7.62 -11.24
N ASN A 14 -2.85 -8.23 -12.43
CA ASN A 14 -1.65 -8.39 -13.22
C ASN A 14 -1.16 -7.11 -13.93
N THR A 15 -1.99 -6.10 -14.09
CA THR A 15 -1.60 -4.78 -14.62
C THR A 15 -1.26 -3.76 -13.54
N ASN A 16 -1.26 -4.18 -12.27
CA ASN A 16 -1.05 -3.35 -11.08
C ASN A 16 -2.11 -2.26 -10.85
N PHE A 17 -3.24 -2.29 -11.57
CA PHE A 17 -4.37 -1.38 -11.32
C PHE A 17 -4.95 -1.58 -9.92
N PHE A 18 -5.02 -2.82 -9.45
CA PHE A 18 -5.61 -3.11 -8.15
C PHE A 18 -4.77 -2.56 -6.98
N VAL A 19 -3.44 -2.74 -7.02
CA VAL A 19 -2.56 -2.14 -6.01
C VAL A 19 -2.56 -0.62 -6.10
N ALA A 20 -2.64 -0.04 -7.29
CA ALA A 20 -2.77 1.41 -7.45
C ALA A 20 -4.07 1.94 -6.84
N LEU A 21 -5.18 1.22 -7.02
CA LEU A 21 -6.44 1.53 -6.36
C LEU A 21 -6.33 1.41 -4.83
N ALA A 22 -5.64 0.40 -4.33
CA ALA A 22 -5.43 0.22 -2.89
C ALA A 22 -4.64 1.38 -2.27
N VAL A 23 -3.55 1.84 -2.92
CA VAL A 23 -2.77 3.00 -2.46
C VAL A 23 -3.57 4.30 -2.57
N LEU A 24 -4.33 4.47 -3.66
CA LEU A 24 -5.26 5.59 -3.81
C LEU A 24 -6.29 5.62 -2.67
N CYS A 25 -6.92 4.49 -2.35
CA CYS A 25 -7.89 4.40 -1.26
C CYS A 25 -7.27 4.70 0.11
N LEU A 26 -6.01 4.32 0.35
CA LEU A 26 -5.28 4.75 1.54
C LEU A 26 -5.10 6.27 1.59
N HIS A 27 -4.81 6.90 0.46
CA HIS A 27 -4.71 8.35 0.37
C HIS A 27 -6.07 9.02 0.61
N LEU A 28 -7.12 8.58 -0.07
CA LEU A 28 -8.49 9.10 0.12
C LEU A 28 -8.96 8.93 1.57
N SER A 29 -8.56 7.86 2.26
CA SER A 29 -8.82 7.70 3.69
C SER A 29 -8.06 8.73 4.54
N SER A 30 -6.88 9.20 4.11
CA SER A 30 -6.17 10.30 4.77
C SER A 30 -6.85 11.64 4.52
N GLU A 31 -7.42 11.87 3.33
CA GLU A 31 -8.23 13.06 3.03
C GLU A 31 -9.42 13.18 4.00
N ILE A 32 -10.13 12.07 4.28
CA ILE A 32 -11.23 12.04 5.24
C ILE A 32 -10.72 12.35 6.66
N LEU A 33 -9.64 11.71 7.10
CA LEU A 33 -9.13 11.85 8.47
C LEU A 33 -8.53 13.24 8.74
N ILE A 34 -7.96 13.90 7.73
CA ILE A 34 -7.38 15.26 7.83
C ILE A 34 -8.43 16.32 7.51
N ASN A 35 -9.60 15.92 7.00
CA ASN A 35 -10.65 16.80 6.48
C ASN A 35 -10.11 17.78 5.43
N ASN A 36 -9.30 17.28 4.52
CA ASN A 36 -8.65 18.06 3.47
C ASN A 36 -8.49 17.19 2.23
N ASN A 37 -8.79 17.70 1.03
CA ASN A 37 -8.75 16.94 -0.20
C ASN A 37 -7.86 17.58 -1.27
N ASN A 38 -7.33 16.76 -2.18
CA ASN A 38 -6.56 17.24 -3.33
C ASN A 38 -6.61 16.24 -4.48
N ILE A 39 -7.50 16.47 -5.42
CA ILE A 39 -7.71 15.58 -6.57
C ILE A 39 -6.45 15.40 -7.43
N ARG A 40 -5.58 16.42 -7.53
CA ARG A 40 -4.32 16.32 -8.29
C ARG A 40 -3.37 15.32 -7.67
N ILE A 41 -3.25 15.32 -6.33
CA ILE A 41 -2.46 14.32 -5.61
C ILE A 41 -3.06 12.92 -5.77
N SER A 42 -4.38 12.79 -5.65
CA SER A 42 -5.07 11.50 -5.81
C SER A 42 -4.80 10.89 -7.19
N ILE A 43 -4.91 11.68 -8.27
CA ILE A 43 -4.59 11.25 -9.64
C ILE A 43 -3.11 10.89 -9.76
N PHE A 44 -2.22 11.73 -9.23
CA PHE A 44 -0.76 11.48 -9.22
C PHE A 44 -0.42 10.15 -8.56
N ILE A 45 -0.94 9.89 -7.35
CA ILE A 45 -0.69 8.65 -6.59
C ILE A 45 -1.10 7.42 -7.38
N PHE A 46 -2.27 7.45 -8.01
CA PHE A 46 -2.76 6.33 -8.82
C PHE A 46 -1.79 6.00 -9.96
N PHE A 47 -1.43 6.98 -10.78
CA PHE A 47 -0.56 6.75 -11.92
C PHE A 47 0.90 6.49 -11.52
N ALA A 48 1.43 7.19 -10.53
CA ALA A 48 2.78 6.96 -10.01
C ALA A 48 2.92 5.53 -9.43
N THR A 49 1.87 5.00 -8.80
CA THR A 49 1.85 3.62 -8.31
C THR A 49 1.86 2.63 -9.47
N ILE A 50 1.05 2.81 -10.51
CA ILE A 50 1.08 1.96 -11.71
C ILE A 50 2.49 1.94 -12.32
N LEU A 51 3.10 3.11 -12.49
CA LEU A 51 4.46 3.24 -13.03
C LEU A 51 5.48 2.46 -12.19
N THR A 52 5.50 2.71 -10.89
CA THR A 52 6.46 2.11 -9.95
C THR A 52 6.35 0.59 -9.92
N TYR A 53 5.14 0.05 -9.82
CA TYR A 53 4.93 -1.40 -9.75
C TYR A 53 5.18 -2.09 -11.09
N ASN A 54 4.88 -1.46 -12.22
CA ASN A 54 5.26 -2.00 -13.54
C ASN A 54 6.78 -2.02 -13.71
N PHE A 55 7.49 -0.97 -13.31
CA PHE A 55 8.95 -0.93 -13.33
C PHE A 55 9.56 -2.04 -12.45
N GLN A 56 9.14 -2.15 -11.20
CA GLN A 56 9.62 -3.19 -10.29
C GLN A 56 9.36 -4.60 -10.84
N ARG A 57 8.20 -4.84 -11.45
CA ARG A 57 7.84 -6.11 -12.06
C ARG A 57 8.76 -6.47 -13.22
N ILE A 58 9.05 -5.51 -14.10
CA ILE A 58 9.95 -5.74 -15.24
C ILE A 58 11.34 -6.15 -14.74
N ILE A 59 11.90 -5.48 -13.76
CA ILE A 59 13.21 -5.79 -13.18
C ILE A 59 13.24 -7.18 -12.52
N ILE A 60 12.25 -7.49 -11.68
CA ILE A 60 12.17 -8.78 -10.98
C ILE A 60 12.13 -9.95 -11.97
N ILE A 61 11.48 -9.77 -13.11
CA ILE A 61 11.38 -10.79 -14.15
C ILE A 61 12.66 -10.90 -14.98
N GLN A 62 13.30 -9.80 -15.29
CA GLN A 62 14.59 -9.80 -15.98
C GLN A 62 15.64 -10.55 -15.16
N ASN A 63 15.59 -10.42 -13.83
CA ASN A 63 16.47 -11.12 -12.89
C ASN A 63 16.09 -12.61 -12.64
N GLY A 64 15.09 -13.15 -13.35
CA GLY A 64 14.75 -14.58 -13.30
C GLY A 64 13.99 -15.05 -12.04
N ILE A 65 13.51 -14.13 -11.19
CA ILE A 65 12.98 -14.44 -9.86
C ILE A 65 11.54 -15.00 -9.91
N ASP A 66 10.76 -14.76 -10.97
CA ASP A 66 9.37 -15.24 -11.09
C ASP A 66 9.02 -15.80 -12.48
N ASN A 67 9.25 -17.11 -12.65
CA ASN A 67 8.97 -17.80 -13.92
C ASN A 67 7.46 -17.93 -14.24
N LYS A 68 6.57 -17.97 -13.23
CA LYS A 68 5.13 -18.15 -13.45
C LYS A 68 4.47 -16.91 -14.06
N LYS A 69 4.86 -15.71 -13.60
CA LYS A 69 4.34 -14.44 -14.13
C LYS A 69 5.01 -14.03 -15.45
N ARG A 70 6.20 -14.56 -15.74
CA ARG A 70 6.97 -14.22 -16.94
C ARG A 70 6.23 -14.49 -18.25
N SER A 71 5.52 -15.62 -18.36
CA SER A 71 4.74 -15.97 -19.56
C SER A 71 3.60 -14.98 -19.83
N TRP A 72 2.87 -14.57 -18.78
CA TRP A 72 1.79 -13.60 -18.89
C TRP A 72 2.32 -12.22 -19.30
N ILE A 73 3.40 -11.76 -18.70
CA ILE A 73 4.04 -10.46 -19.03
C ILE A 73 4.54 -10.46 -20.45
N ASN A 74 5.21 -11.53 -20.89
CA ASN A 74 5.69 -11.65 -22.26
C ASN A 74 4.55 -11.55 -23.28
N LYS A 75 3.38 -12.12 -22.97
CA LYS A 75 2.17 -12.02 -23.80
C LYS A 75 1.58 -10.61 -23.82
N ASN A 76 1.69 -9.87 -22.73
CA ASN A 76 1.06 -8.55 -22.54
C ASN A 76 2.07 -7.38 -22.49
N LYS A 77 3.28 -7.57 -23.03
CA LYS A 77 4.35 -6.54 -23.03
C LYS A 77 3.85 -5.18 -23.51
N LYS A 78 3.14 -5.15 -24.64
CA LYS A 78 2.64 -3.89 -25.24
C LYS A 78 1.76 -3.13 -24.25
N THR A 79 0.84 -3.82 -23.55
CA THR A 79 -0.04 -3.21 -22.56
C THR A 79 0.75 -2.67 -21.37
N ILE A 80 1.74 -3.43 -20.87
CA ILE A 80 2.56 -3.01 -19.73
C ILE A 80 3.39 -1.77 -20.08
N TYR A 81 4.05 -1.75 -21.24
CA TYR A 81 4.80 -0.58 -21.68
C TYR A 81 3.90 0.63 -21.94
N PHE A 82 2.74 0.43 -22.58
CA PHE A 82 1.77 1.51 -22.80
C PHE A 82 1.28 2.11 -21.49
N THR A 83 0.86 1.27 -20.52
CA THR A 83 0.42 1.75 -19.20
C THR A 83 1.55 2.42 -18.42
N ALA A 84 2.79 1.93 -18.51
CA ALA A 84 3.94 2.55 -17.86
C ALA A 84 4.26 3.93 -18.47
N ILE A 85 4.29 4.05 -19.80
CA ILE A 85 4.61 5.31 -20.50
C ILE A 85 3.50 6.34 -20.26
N SER A 86 2.24 5.95 -20.39
CA SER A 86 1.11 6.86 -20.13
C SER A 86 1.08 7.32 -18.66
N SER A 87 1.36 6.42 -17.72
CA SER A 87 1.45 6.75 -16.29
C SER A 87 2.62 7.69 -16.01
N LEU A 88 3.76 7.50 -16.66
CA LEU A 88 4.92 8.40 -16.54
C LEU A 88 4.56 9.81 -17.04
N ALA A 89 3.95 9.92 -18.22
CA ALA A 89 3.57 11.21 -18.80
C ALA A 89 2.59 11.98 -17.88
N ILE A 90 1.53 11.30 -17.39
CA ILE A 90 0.53 11.93 -16.51
C ILE A 90 1.18 12.34 -15.18
N SER A 91 1.96 11.44 -14.56
CA SER A 91 2.63 11.74 -13.28
C SER A 91 3.63 12.88 -13.42
N PHE A 92 4.35 12.97 -14.55
CA PHE A 92 5.32 14.05 -14.79
C PHE A 92 4.64 15.39 -14.97
N ILE A 93 3.54 15.45 -15.74
CA ILE A 93 2.76 16.69 -15.91
C ILE A 93 2.21 17.19 -14.56
N LEU A 94 1.68 16.29 -13.73
CA LEU A 94 1.17 16.66 -12.41
C LEU A 94 2.30 17.10 -11.47
N PHE A 95 3.44 16.40 -11.48
CA PHE A 95 4.62 16.72 -10.68
C PHE A 95 5.10 18.16 -10.87
N LEU A 96 5.11 18.65 -12.12
CA LEU A 96 5.54 20.03 -12.43
C LEU A 96 4.63 21.11 -11.81
N ASN A 97 3.40 20.74 -11.43
CA ASN A 97 2.42 21.67 -10.87
C ASN A 97 2.33 21.59 -9.33
N PHE A 98 3.12 20.74 -8.68
CA PHE A 98 3.15 20.64 -7.22
C PHE A 98 4.10 21.67 -6.59
N LYS A 99 3.88 21.96 -5.32
CA LYS A 99 4.75 22.82 -4.51
C LYS A 99 6.15 22.20 -4.33
N PRO A 100 7.20 23.01 -4.16
CA PRO A 100 8.56 22.50 -3.99
C PRO A 100 8.74 21.45 -2.87
N PRO A 101 8.14 21.58 -1.67
CA PRO A 101 8.23 20.55 -0.65
C PRO A 101 7.65 19.20 -1.09
N THR A 102 6.51 19.24 -1.79
CA THR A 102 5.87 18.05 -2.34
C THR A 102 6.70 17.40 -3.44
N GLN A 103 7.30 18.22 -4.33
CA GLN A 103 8.21 17.74 -5.37
C GLN A 103 9.43 17.03 -4.78
N ILE A 104 10.06 17.61 -3.74
CA ILE A 104 11.20 17.01 -3.04
C ILE A 104 10.79 15.65 -2.44
N ALA A 105 9.65 15.59 -1.75
CA ALA A 105 9.13 14.36 -1.17
C ALA A 105 8.88 13.27 -2.23
N ILE A 106 8.30 13.64 -3.38
CA ILE A 106 8.10 12.75 -4.52
C ILE A 106 9.43 12.22 -5.06
N ILE A 107 10.44 13.08 -5.24
CA ILE A 107 11.76 12.68 -5.72
C ILE A 107 12.39 11.67 -4.75
N VAL A 108 12.38 11.93 -3.46
CA VAL A 108 12.93 11.03 -2.44
C VAL A 108 12.23 9.68 -2.47
N CYS A 109 10.88 9.65 -2.47
CA CYS A 109 10.11 8.42 -2.57
C CYS A 109 10.38 7.66 -3.87
N SER A 110 10.54 8.37 -4.99
CA SER A 110 10.83 7.78 -6.29
C SER A 110 12.21 7.11 -6.28
N ILE A 111 13.25 7.78 -5.77
CA ILE A 111 14.59 7.21 -5.66
C ILE A 111 14.56 5.92 -4.83
N ILE A 112 13.92 5.94 -3.65
CA ILE A 112 13.79 4.75 -2.80
C ILE A 112 13.06 3.63 -3.54
N SER A 113 11.96 3.95 -4.22
CA SER A 113 11.12 2.97 -4.94
C SER A 113 11.83 2.37 -6.15
N PHE A 114 12.67 3.12 -6.86
CA PHE A 114 13.47 2.62 -7.97
C PHE A 114 14.69 1.83 -7.51
N LEU A 115 15.35 2.24 -6.42
CA LEU A 115 16.46 1.48 -5.83
C LEU A 115 15.99 0.19 -5.14
N TYR A 116 14.72 0.12 -4.74
CA TYR A 116 14.18 -1.02 -4.01
C TYR A 116 14.39 -2.37 -4.72
N PRO A 117 13.97 -2.59 -5.98
CA PRO A 117 14.15 -3.88 -6.64
C PRO A 117 15.60 -4.18 -7.04
N LEU A 118 16.46 -3.16 -7.09
CA LEU A 118 17.85 -3.27 -7.52
C LEU A 118 18.78 -3.66 -6.36
N TYR A 119 18.65 -2.99 -5.23
CA TYR A 119 19.58 -3.11 -4.10
C TYR A 119 18.89 -3.31 -2.75
N LEU A 120 17.88 -2.48 -2.42
CA LEU A 120 17.33 -2.39 -1.07
C LEU A 120 16.55 -3.65 -0.67
N ARG A 121 15.96 -4.34 -1.64
CA ARG A 121 15.22 -5.59 -1.40
C ARG A 121 16.11 -6.70 -0.83
N SER A 122 17.42 -6.72 -1.13
CA SER A 122 18.36 -7.75 -0.67
C SER A 122 18.80 -7.54 0.78
N ILE A 123 18.60 -6.35 1.35
CA ILE A 123 18.98 -6.04 2.73
C ILE A 123 18.03 -6.75 3.70
N PRO A 124 18.57 -7.50 4.68
CA PRO A 124 17.77 -8.24 5.66
C PRO A 124 16.75 -7.35 6.36
N TYR A 125 15.50 -7.82 6.47
CA TYR A 125 14.36 -7.16 7.12
C TYR A 125 13.93 -5.81 6.55
N LEU A 126 14.72 -5.16 5.70
CA LEU A 126 14.46 -3.80 5.22
C LEU A 126 13.22 -3.71 4.32
N LYS A 127 12.88 -4.78 3.61
CA LYS A 127 11.75 -4.88 2.67
C LYS A 127 10.45 -4.31 3.26
N ILE A 128 10.03 -4.79 4.43
CA ILE A 128 8.76 -4.40 5.04
C ILE A 128 8.76 -2.94 5.50
N PHE A 129 9.89 -2.46 6.03
CA PHE A 129 10.02 -1.06 6.47
C PHE A 129 9.96 -0.09 5.29
N ILE A 130 10.66 -0.37 4.19
CA ILE A 130 10.62 0.48 2.99
C ILE A 130 9.21 0.58 2.44
N ILE A 131 8.51 -0.54 2.28
CA ILE A 131 7.14 -0.55 1.77
C ILE A 131 6.24 0.29 2.69
N SER A 132 6.32 0.06 4.01
CA SER A 132 5.49 0.77 4.99
C SER A 132 5.77 2.27 5.03
N ILE A 133 7.04 2.67 4.97
CA ILE A 133 7.43 4.08 4.95
C ILE A 133 6.94 4.75 3.66
N VAL A 134 7.26 4.17 2.49
CA VAL A 134 6.88 4.77 1.19
C VAL A 134 5.37 4.89 1.05
N TRP A 135 4.61 3.86 1.43
CA TRP A 135 3.15 3.92 1.35
C TRP A 135 2.56 4.95 2.32
N THR A 136 3.13 5.09 3.53
CA THR A 136 2.74 6.13 4.48
C THR A 136 3.01 7.53 3.92
N PHE A 137 4.22 7.74 3.38
CA PHE A 137 4.57 9.02 2.76
C PHE A 137 3.64 9.37 1.62
N VAL A 138 3.47 8.46 0.68
CA VAL A 138 2.63 8.70 -0.51
C VAL A 138 1.17 8.92 -0.12
N SER A 139 0.62 8.15 0.83
CA SER A 139 -0.80 8.25 1.18
C SER A 139 -1.15 9.39 2.13
N THR A 140 -0.19 9.93 2.90
CA THR A 140 -0.47 10.94 3.93
C THR A 140 0.40 12.19 3.78
N THR A 141 1.74 12.03 3.68
CA THR A 141 2.66 13.18 3.71
C THR A 141 2.50 14.08 2.50
N LEU A 142 2.27 13.52 1.29
CA LEU A 142 2.09 14.35 0.08
C LEU A 142 0.89 15.29 0.20
N LEU A 143 -0.21 14.82 0.81
CA LEU A 143 -1.38 15.64 1.08
C LEU A 143 -1.08 16.80 2.03
N VAL A 144 -0.38 16.47 3.14
CA VAL A 144 0.00 17.44 4.17
C VAL A 144 0.89 18.55 3.59
N LEU A 145 1.87 18.18 2.76
CA LEU A 145 2.81 19.15 2.15
C LEU A 145 2.15 20.00 1.08
N GLU A 146 1.32 19.40 0.22
CA GLU A 146 0.71 20.16 -0.89
C GLU A 146 -0.35 21.13 -0.41
N ASN A 147 -1.10 20.78 0.62
CA ASN A 147 -2.19 21.59 1.14
C ASN A 147 -1.75 22.49 2.33
N ASP A 148 -0.45 22.59 2.62
CA ASP A 148 0.11 23.35 3.76
C ASP A 148 -0.59 23.04 5.09
N VAL A 149 -0.94 21.75 5.30
CA VAL A 149 -1.56 21.31 6.56
C VAL A 149 -0.53 21.49 7.68
N TYR A 150 -0.93 22.19 8.75
CA TYR A 150 -0.06 22.37 9.91
C TYR A 150 0.26 21.03 10.57
N ILE A 151 1.55 20.72 10.71
CA ILE A 151 2.01 19.46 11.28
C ILE A 151 2.00 19.60 12.81
N ASP A 152 0.88 19.26 13.40
CA ASP A 152 0.69 19.13 14.84
C ASP A 152 0.91 17.71 15.35
N GLN A 153 0.70 17.49 16.64
CA GLN A 153 0.82 16.17 17.26
C GLN A 153 -0.17 15.15 16.67
N ASN A 154 -1.36 15.55 16.23
CA ASN A 154 -2.37 14.65 15.66
C ASN A 154 -1.92 14.13 14.29
N ILE A 155 -1.33 14.99 13.49
CA ILE A 155 -0.76 14.61 12.19
C ILE A 155 0.39 13.59 12.38
N TYR A 156 1.26 13.75 13.40
CA TYR A 156 2.28 12.74 13.72
C TYR A 156 1.64 11.40 14.11
N TYR A 157 0.62 11.39 14.95
CA TYR A 157 -0.11 10.17 15.31
C TYR A 157 -0.74 9.51 14.10
N LEU A 158 -1.32 10.29 13.20
CA LEU A 158 -1.89 9.76 11.96
C LEU A 158 -0.83 9.08 11.08
N HIS A 159 0.37 9.64 10.96
CA HIS A 159 1.48 9.02 10.23
C HIS A 159 1.91 7.70 10.87
N ILE A 160 2.04 7.64 12.19
CA ILE A 160 2.42 6.41 12.90
C ILE A 160 1.32 5.35 12.76
N SER A 161 0.06 5.73 12.88
CA SER A 161 -1.09 4.87 12.64
C SER A 161 -1.05 4.28 11.23
N ARG A 162 -0.85 5.10 10.22
CA ARG A 162 -0.74 4.67 8.82
C ARG A 162 0.41 3.70 8.60
N PHE A 163 1.58 4.01 9.17
CA PHE A 163 2.73 3.11 9.12
C PHE A 163 2.42 1.76 9.75
N CYS A 164 1.82 1.73 10.94
CA CYS A 164 1.46 0.48 11.62
C CYS A 164 0.45 -0.35 10.82
N PHE A 165 -0.55 0.28 10.21
CA PHE A 165 -1.53 -0.39 9.36
C PHE A 165 -0.86 -1.02 8.14
N VAL A 166 -0.05 -0.25 7.40
CA VAL A 166 0.64 -0.75 6.20
C VAL A 166 1.65 -1.84 6.55
N PHE A 167 2.39 -1.68 7.64
CA PHE A 167 3.30 -2.72 8.13
C PHE A 167 2.54 -4.03 8.38
N ALA A 168 1.40 -3.96 9.06
CA ALA A 168 0.59 -5.13 9.38
C ALA A 168 0.09 -5.86 8.13
N ILE A 169 -0.45 -5.14 7.14
CA ILE A 169 -0.95 -5.75 5.89
C ILE A 169 0.16 -6.21 4.96
N THR A 170 1.42 -5.79 5.17
CA THR A 170 2.58 -6.26 4.41
C THR A 170 3.08 -7.63 4.89
N ILE A 171 2.89 -8.00 6.17
CA ILE A 171 3.28 -9.30 6.73
C ILE A 171 2.72 -10.49 5.92
N PRO A 172 1.43 -10.56 5.55
CA PRO A 172 0.91 -11.61 4.68
C PRO A 172 1.67 -11.78 3.37
N PHE A 173 2.11 -10.69 2.73
CA PHE A 173 2.88 -10.78 1.49
C PHE A 173 4.26 -11.37 1.72
N ASP A 174 4.91 -11.07 2.84
CA ASP A 174 6.18 -11.72 3.21
C ASP A 174 5.98 -13.21 3.50
N ILE A 175 4.84 -13.62 4.09
CA ILE A 175 4.47 -15.03 4.26
C ILE A 175 4.27 -15.72 2.91
N ARG A 176 3.59 -15.08 1.94
CA ARG A 176 3.44 -15.60 0.58
C ARG A 176 4.78 -15.85 -0.10
N ASP A 177 5.69 -14.91 0.08
CA ASP A 177 6.95 -14.86 -0.65
C ASP A 177 8.07 -15.71 -0.02
N ILE A 178 7.82 -16.45 1.08
CA ILE A 178 8.83 -17.29 1.78
C ILE A 178 9.63 -18.15 0.79
N ALA A 179 8.95 -18.86 -0.12
CA ALA A 179 9.63 -19.78 -1.05
C ALA A 179 10.52 -19.04 -2.08
N ILE A 180 10.19 -17.78 -2.40
CA ILE A 180 10.94 -16.94 -3.36
C ILE A 180 12.12 -16.29 -2.65
N ASP A 181 11.86 -15.76 -1.46
CA ASP A 181 12.83 -14.95 -0.70
C ASP A 181 13.85 -15.82 0.08
N PHE A 182 13.53 -17.10 0.38
CA PHE A 182 14.34 -18.00 1.23
C PHE A 182 15.82 -18.07 0.83
N LYS A 183 16.14 -18.03 -0.44
CA LYS A 183 17.51 -18.14 -0.94
C LYS A 183 18.33 -16.86 -0.83
N ASN A 184 17.67 -15.70 -0.84
CA ASN A 184 18.35 -14.42 -1.10
C ASN A 184 18.06 -13.34 -0.05
N ILE A 185 17.01 -13.48 0.77
CA ILE A 185 16.55 -12.40 1.63
C ILE A 185 16.15 -12.97 3.00
N LYS A 186 16.52 -12.26 4.07
CA LYS A 186 16.03 -12.58 5.44
C LYS A 186 14.80 -11.71 5.71
N THR A 187 13.62 -12.33 5.77
CA THR A 187 12.36 -11.68 6.16
C THR A 187 11.88 -12.18 7.52
N ILE A 188 10.90 -11.47 8.12
CA ILE A 188 10.32 -11.86 9.41
C ILE A 188 9.78 -13.29 9.36
N PRO A 189 8.99 -13.74 8.34
CA PRO A 189 8.51 -15.10 8.27
C PRO A 189 9.60 -16.16 8.07
N ILE A 190 10.67 -15.85 7.37
CA ILE A 190 11.81 -16.76 7.20
C ILE A 190 12.54 -16.97 8.52
N ARG A 191 12.64 -15.92 9.35
CA ARG A 191 13.35 -15.99 10.63
C ARG A 191 12.51 -16.63 11.74
N PHE A 192 11.24 -16.23 11.87
CA PHE A 192 10.39 -16.56 13.02
C PHE A 192 9.24 -17.52 12.67
N GLY A 193 9.07 -17.88 11.39
CA GLY A 193 7.96 -18.70 10.90
C GLY A 193 6.64 -17.94 10.72
N GLU A 194 5.70 -18.56 10.01
CA GLU A 194 4.42 -17.95 9.66
C GLU A 194 3.57 -17.56 10.87
N LYS A 195 3.54 -18.42 11.92
CA LYS A 195 2.69 -18.20 13.10
C LYS A 195 3.09 -16.94 13.88
N ILE A 196 4.37 -16.79 14.18
CA ILE A 196 4.89 -15.61 14.90
C ILE A 196 4.73 -14.36 14.05
N SER A 197 4.97 -14.46 12.75
CA SER A 197 4.79 -13.32 11.84
C SER A 197 3.36 -12.79 11.82
N ARG A 198 2.36 -13.68 11.81
CA ARG A 198 0.94 -13.29 11.94
C ARG A 198 0.68 -12.54 13.24
N TYR A 199 1.20 -13.02 14.36
CA TYR A 199 1.05 -12.31 15.64
C TYR A 199 1.72 -10.93 15.63
N ILE A 200 2.89 -10.79 15.00
CA ILE A 200 3.54 -9.48 14.81
C ILE A 200 2.61 -8.55 14.02
N GLY A 201 2.02 -9.01 12.90
CA GLY A 201 1.07 -8.23 12.13
C GLY A 201 -0.15 -7.79 12.96
N VAL A 202 -0.71 -8.69 13.78
CA VAL A 202 -1.84 -8.38 14.67
C VAL A 202 -1.45 -7.36 15.74
N ILE A 203 -0.25 -7.46 16.32
CA ILE A 203 0.26 -6.46 17.28
C ILE A 203 0.30 -5.07 16.65
N PHE A 204 0.75 -4.96 15.39
CA PHE A 204 0.77 -3.67 14.69
C PHE A 204 -0.65 -3.14 14.40
N ILE A 205 -1.65 -4.00 14.18
CA ILE A 205 -3.07 -3.57 14.13
C ILE A 205 -3.55 -3.07 15.49
N PHE A 206 -3.17 -3.70 16.59
CA PHE A 206 -3.51 -3.20 17.94
C PHE A 206 -2.84 -1.85 18.23
N ILE A 207 -1.58 -1.67 17.85
CA ILE A 207 -0.88 -0.37 17.98
C ILE A 207 -1.61 0.69 17.15
N ASN A 208 -1.96 0.39 15.90
CA ASN A 208 -2.75 1.26 15.05
C ASN A 208 -4.07 1.66 15.75
N GLN A 209 -4.81 0.70 16.28
CA GLN A 209 -6.09 0.97 16.94
C GLN A 209 -5.94 1.78 18.23
N PHE A 210 -4.86 1.55 18.99
CA PHE A 210 -4.55 2.35 20.18
C PHE A 210 -4.26 3.81 19.80
N ILE A 211 -3.57 4.06 18.70
CA ILE A 211 -3.33 5.41 18.18
C ILE A 211 -4.65 6.06 17.72
N MET A 212 -5.53 5.31 17.03
CA MET A 212 -6.86 5.82 16.65
C MET A 212 -7.72 6.15 17.87
N LEU A 213 -7.63 5.37 18.94
CA LEU A 213 -8.27 5.71 20.22
C LEU A 213 -7.73 7.03 20.78
N LYS A 214 -6.41 7.24 20.71
CA LYS A 214 -5.80 8.50 21.17
C LYS A 214 -6.27 9.70 20.34
N LEU A 215 -6.35 9.56 19.02
CA LEU A 215 -6.89 10.59 18.14
C LEU A 215 -8.35 10.91 18.42
N TYR A 216 -9.15 9.91 18.79
CA TYR A 216 -10.52 10.09 19.23
C TYR A 216 -10.60 10.85 20.56
N LEU A 217 -9.77 10.50 21.56
CA LEU A 217 -9.71 11.17 22.86
C LEU A 217 -9.17 12.62 22.79
N LEU A 218 -8.49 12.97 21.70
CA LEU A 218 -8.02 14.32 21.40
C LEU A 218 -9.01 15.10 20.51
N ASP A 219 -10.23 14.59 20.31
CA ASP A 219 -11.27 15.19 19.44
C ASP A 219 -10.82 15.44 17.99
N PHE A 220 -9.77 14.72 17.53
CA PHE A 220 -9.30 14.84 16.15
C PHE A 220 -10.15 14.05 15.16
N ILE A 221 -10.74 12.92 15.61
CA ILE A 221 -11.68 12.11 14.83
C ILE A 221 -12.99 11.90 15.58
N SER A 222 -14.08 11.79 14.83
CA SER A 222 -15.42 11.54 15.42
C SER A 222 -15.56 10.10 15.93
N TYR A 223 -16.55 9.86 16.80
CA TYR A 223 -16.82 8.50 17.31
C TYR A 223 -17.20 7.53 16.18
N GLN A 224 -17.90 8.00 15.15
CA GLN A 224 -18.26 7.17 13.99
C GLN A 224 -17.00 6.66 13.27
N ILE A 225 -16.04 7.54 13.03
CA ILE A 225 -14.73 7.18 12.44
C ILE A 225 -13.98 6.21 13.35
N PHE A 226 -13.99 6.43 14.66
CA PHE A 226 -13.33 5.53 15.61
C PHE A 226 -13.94 4.12 15.58
N TYR A 227 -15.26 3.98 15.64
CA TYR A 227 -15.90 2.66 15.51
C TYR A 227 -15.67 2.01 14.15
N ALA A 228 -15.63 2.79 13.09
CA ALA A 228 -15.27 2.33 11.74
C ALA A 228 -13.87 1.69 11.71
N THR A 229 -12.90 2.31 12.40
CA THR A 229 -11.54 1.75 12.49
C THR A 229 -11.46 0.49 13.34
N ILE A 230 -12.28 0.32 14.37
CA ILE A 230 -12.39 -0.95 15.12
C ILE A 230 -12.89 -2.06 14.20
N PHE A 231 -13.96 -1.81 13.44
CA PHE A 231 -14.52 -2.79 12.52
C PHE A 231 -13.49 -3.20 11.42
N LEU A 232 -12.79 -2.21 10.87
CA LEU A 232 -11.71 -2.46 9.92
C LEU A 232 -10.58 -3.31 10.53
N SER A 233 -10.17 -2.98 11.77
CA SER A 233 -9.11 -3.70 12.49
C SER A 233 -9.49 -5.17 12.72
N PHE A 234 -10.76 -5.46 13.01
CA PHE A 234 -11.26 -6.81 13.14
C PHE A 234 -11.15 -7.60 11.81
N ILE A 235 -11.62 -7.03 10.69
CA ILE A 235 -11.52 -7.64 9.37
C ILE A 235 -10.05 -7.89 8.99
N THR A 236 -9.20 -6.87 9.18
CA THR A 236 -7.77 -6.95 8.84
C THR A 236 -7.05 -8.01 9.67
N THR A 237 -7.38 -8.14 10.95
CA THR A 237 -6.86 -9.19 11.83
C THR A 237 -7.22 -10.58 11.31
N ILE A 238 -8.46 -10.80 10.88
CA ILE A 238 -8.89 -12.08 10.27
C ILE A 238 -8.05 -12.37 9.02
N LEU A 239 -7.88 -11.40 8.14
CA LEU A 239 -7.07 -11.54 6.93
C LEU A 239 -5.62 -11.90 7.24
N ILE A 240 -5.00 -11.26 8.24
CA ILE A 240 -3.63 -11.56 8.67
C ILE A 240 -3.55 -12.98 9.24
N MET A 241 -4.46 -13.34 10.14
CA MET A 241 -4.43 -14.64 10.82
C MET A 241 -4.67 -15.82 9.89
N GLN A 242 -5.41 -15.63 8.81
CA GLN A 242 -5.66 -16.66 7.79
C GLN A 242 -4.58 -16.74 6.71
N SER A 243 -3.57 -15.86 6.72
CA SER A 243 -2.47 -15.90 5.75
C SER A 243 -1.57 -17.11 5.95
N SER A 244 -1.17 -17.75 4.85
CA SER A 244 -0.23 -18.89 4.84
C SER A 244 0.42 -19.00 3.46
N SER A 245 1.67 -19.44 3.40
CA SER A 245 2.42 -19.67 2.15
C SER A 245 1.72 -20.66 1.20
N LYS A 246 0.78 -21.48 1.71
CA LYS A 246 -0.03 -22.42 0.93
C LYS A 246 -1.26 -21.77 0.26
N ARG A 247 -1.61 -20.52 0.60
CA ARG A 247 -2.74 -19.82 0.01
C ARG A 247 -2.43 -19.43 -1.45
N LYS A 248 -3.49 -19.34 -2.27
CA LYS A 248 -3.39 -18.86 -3.66
C LYS A 248 -3.02 -17.38 -3.71
N ASP A 249 -2.28 -16.96 -4.73
CA ASP A 249 -1.86 -15.54 -4.92
C ASP A 249 -3.03 -14.57 -4.85
N ILE A 250 -4.21 -14.94 -5.33
CA ILE A 250 -5.42 -14.10 -5.31
C ILE A 250 -5.84 -13.72 -3.88
N TYR A 251 -5.58 -14.57 -2.88
CA TYR A 251 -5.87 -14.26 -1.48
C TYR A 251 -5.09 -13.01 -1.02
N PHE A 252 -3.85 -12.88 -1.44
CA PHE A 252 -2.98 -11.75 -1.08
C PHE A 252 -3.27 -10.53 -1.96
N SER A 253 -3.18 -10.71 -3.28
CA SER A 253 -3.27 -9.61 -4.24
C SER A 253 -4.69 -9.05 -4.43
N PHE A 254 -5.72 -9.71 -3.90
CA PHE A 254 -7.08 -9.19 -3.86
C PHE A 254 -7.57 -9.11 -2.41
N GLY A 255 -7.52 -10.21 -1.64
CA GLY A 255 -8.07 -10.23 -0.30
C GLY A 255 -7.35 -9.28 0.67
N VAL A 256 -6.02 -9.43 0.82
CA VAL A 256 -5.25 -8.61 1.77
C VAL A 256 -5.14 -7.16 1.30
N GLU A 257 -4.88 -6.91 0.02
CA GLU A 257 -4.84 -5.55 -0.53
C GLU A 257 -6.18 -4.82 -0.40
N SER A 258 -7.31 -5.56 -0.44
CA SER A 258 -8.65 -4.97 -0.22
C SER A 258 -8.81 -4.32 1.15
N ALA A 259 -7.98 -4.64 2.15
CA ALA A 259 -8.03 -3.97 3.46
C ALA A 259 -7.85 -2.45 3.32
N SER A 260 -6.99 -2.00 2.40
CA SER A 260 -6.81 -0.57 2.09
C SER A 260 -8.04 0.05 1.43
N ILE A 261 -8.68 -0.68 0.52
CA ILE A 261 -9.91 -0.25 -0.16
C ILE A 261 -11.06 -0.19 0.84
N LEU A 262 -11.18 -1.22 1.69
CA LEU A 262 -12.19 -1.28 2.75
C LEU A 262 -12.02 -0.15 3.76
N MET A 263 -10.78 0.24 4.08
CA MET A 263 -10.52 1.40 4.94
C MET A 263 -11.21 2.64 4.39
N TYR A 264 -10.98 2.97 3.12
CA TYR A 264 -11.62 4.13 2.51
C TYR A 264 -13.15 4.01 2.50
N ILE A 265 -13.69 2.88 2.04
CA ILE A 265 -15.13 2.66 1.95
C ILE A 265 -15.81 2.82 3.31
N ILE A 266 -15.28 2.17 4.35
CA ILE A 266 -15.85 2.19 5.70
C ILE A 266 -15.78 3.61 6.29
N LEU A 267 -14.64 4.30 6.13
CA LEU A 267 -14.47 5.68 6.60
C LEU A 267 -15.37 6.66 5.84
N PHE A 268 -15.52 6.49 4.53
CA PHE A 268 -16.39 7.32 3.71
C PHE A 268 -17.85 7.23 4.16
N PHE A 269 -18.39 6.02 4.34
CA PHE A 269 -19.74 5.86 4.86
C PHE A 269 -19.89 6.39 6.28
N SER A 270 -18.90 6.22 7.15
CA SER A 270 -18.94 6.76 8.50
C SER A 270 -18.89 8.28 8.51
N PHE A 271 -18.17 8.91 7.59
CA PHE A 271 -18.11 10.36 7.42
C PHE A 271 -19.43 10.93 6.87
N CYS A 272 -20.11 10.23 5.96
CA CYS A 272 -21.41 10.66 5.42
C CYS A 272 -22.57 10.58 6.41
N ILE A 273 -22.40 9.87 7.55
CA ILE A 273 -23.42 9.74 8.61
C ILE A 273 -23.30 10.90 9.65
N VAL A 274 -22.21 11.65 9.58
CA VAL A 274 -21.99 12.85 10.42
C VAL A 274 -22.65 14.06 9.78
#